data_5acc81e98499b339a3b896e96b93dacf
#
_entry.id   5acc81e98499b339a3b896e96b93dacf
#
_cell.length_a   1.000
_cell.length_b   1.000
_cell.length_c   1.000
_cell.angle_alpha   90.00
_cell.angle_beta   90.00
_cell.angle_gamma   90.00
#
_symmetry.space_group_name_H-M   'P 1'
#
loop_
_entity.id
_entity.type
_entity.pdbx_description
1 polymer ?
#
loop_
_entity_poly.entity_id
_entity_poly.type
_entity_poly.pdbx_seq_one_letter_code
_entity_poly.pdbx_strand_id
1 'polypeptide(L)'
;MERKCFVFLFLTFYLIGFAQNKKIDTANMLCSYVYEYLTDTLSGEQQRKEDLLYLQIGAECSKCYSYYTYQCDSLMASPNGDKLWDSFLTEAIGKGLKGRQLRNAIPHRRMTATIYKNYPQGKITVTDFLLGQYYLYEDALNSQEWNMENDSTKMVLGHECQKATCCFRGRQWTAWFALDVPVSDGPWKFCGLPGLIMEVYDRGKQYYFCIN
;
A
#
# COMPACT_ATOMS: atom_id res chain seq x y z
N MET A 1 54.51 19.34 -49.28
CA MET A 1 54.07 18.41 -48.26
C MET A 1 53.00 19.11 -47.39
N GLU A 2 51.74 19.02 -47.77
CA GLU A 2 50.61 19.64 -47.01
C GLU A 2 50.11 18.66 -46.00
N ARG A 3 50.19 19.03 -44.74
CA ARG A 3 49.55 18.27 -43.61
C ARG A 3 48.09 18.69 -43.52
N LYS A 4 47.18 17.81 -43.93
CA LYS A 4 45.75 17.95 -43.68
C LYS A 4 45.46 17.53 -42.24
N CYS A 5 45.14 18.51 -41.37
CA CYS A 5 44.58 18.26 -40.05
C CYS A 5 43.10 17.81 -40.20
N PHE A 6 42.81 16.55 -39.83
CA PHE A 6 41.44 16.07 -39.67
C PHE A 6 40.97 16.45 -38.25
N VAL A 7 40.05 17.40 -38.19
CA VAL A 7 39.34 17.72 -36.95
C VAL A 7 38.16 16.75 -36.83
N PHE A 8 38.26 15.80 -35.89
CA PHE A 8 37.12 14.95 -35.52
C PHE A 8 36.19 15.73 -34.60
N LEU A 9 35.06 16.15 -35.14
CA LEU A 9 33.95 16.75 -34.36
C LEU A 9 33.21 15.63 -33.67
N PHE A 10 33.46 15.40 -32.36
CA PHE A 10 32.65 14.52 -31.52
C PHE A 10 31.32 15.22 -31.23
N LEU A 11 30.27 14.86 -31.98
CA LEU A 11 28.89 15.18 -31.63
C LEU A 11 28.45 14.26 -30.47
N THR A 12 28.59 14.75 -29.24
CA THR A 12 27.93 14.11 -28.08
C THR A 12 26.46 14.38 -28.18
N PHE A 13 25.71 13.38 -28.63
CA PHE A 13 24.25 13.35 -28.48
C PHE A 13 23.94 13.18 -26.99
N TYR A 14 23.57 14.26 -26.31
CA TYR A 14 22.89 14.21 -25.04
C TYR A 14 21.48 13.65 -25.29
N LEU A 15 21.30 12.35 -25.12
CA LEU A 15 19.97 11.75 -24.96
C LEU A 15 19.41 12.26 -23.63
N ILE A 16 18.67 13.35 -23.66
CA ILE A 16 17.81 13.77 -22.57
C ILE A 16 16.66 12.74 -22.56
N GLY A 17 16.84 11.68 -21.76
CA GLY A 17 15.76 10.75 -21.44
C GLY A 17 14.72 11.51 -20.64
N PHE A 18 13.66 12.00 -21.30
CA PHE A 18 12.43 12.37 -20.61
C PHE A 18 11.90 11.09 -19.97
N ALA A 19 12.03 10.97 -18.65
CA ALA A 19 11.29 9.98 -17.89
C ALA A 19 9.80 10.35 -18.04
N GLN A 20 9.17 9.86 -19.07
CA GLN A 20 7.71 9.92 -19.19
C GLN A 20 7.16 9.10 -18.02
N ASN A 21 6.38 9.76 -17.16
CA ASN A 21 5.54 9.06 -16.19
C ASN A 21 4.58 8.17 -16.98
N LYS A 22 5.01 6.95 -17.28
CA LYS A 22 4.18 5.98 -17.99
C LYS A 22 2.99 5.66 -17.10
N LYS A 23 1.79 6.04 -17.54
CA LYS A 23 0.55 5.61 -16.92
C LYS A 23 0.53 4.07 -16.93
N ILE A 24 0.46 3.47 -15.75
CA ILE A 24 0.47 2.01 -15.60
C ILE A 24 -0.90 1.46 -15.99
N ASP A 25 -1.97 1.99 -15.37
CA ASP A 25 -3.35 1.60 -15.59
C ASP A 25 -4.30 2.73 -15.15
N THR A 26 -5.61 2.54 -15.32
CA THR A 26 -6.66 3.43 -14.80
C THR A 26 -7.48 2.66 -13.78
N ALA A 27 -7.58 3.20 -12.57
CA ALA A 27 -8.43 2.62 -11.55
C ALA A 27 -9.92 2.77 -11.93
N ASN A 28 -10.63 1.64 -11.95
CA ASN A 28 -12.06 1.56 -12.18
C ASN A 28 -12.85 1.43 -10.88
N MET A 29 -12.16 0.95 -9.81
CA MET A 29 -12.72 0.78 -8.48
C MET A 29 -11.74 1.27 -7.43
N LEU A 30 -12.25 1.90 -6.38
CA LEU A 30 -11.50 2.30 -5.20
C LEU A 30 -12.16 1.70 -3.97
N CYS A 31 -11.42 0.90 -3.22
CA CYS A 31 -11.83 0.36 -1.94
C CYS A 31 -10.99 0.98 -0.83
N SER A 32 -11.60 1.23 0.32
CA SER A 32 -10.89 1.65 1.54
C SER A 32 -10.96 0.56 2.59
N TYR A 33 -9.87 0.36 3.32
CA TYR A 33 -9.77 -0.63 4.39
C TYR A 33 -9.21 0.01 5.64
N VAL A 34 -9.87 -0.22 6.77
CA VAL A 34 -9.26 -0.02 8.08
C VAL A 34 -8.25 -1.15 8.31
N TYR A 35 -7.03 -0.80 8.58
CA TYR A 35 -5.95 -1.72 8.91
C TYR A 35 -5.51 -1.51 10.36
N GLU A 36 -5.79 -2.49 11.21
CA GLU A 36 -5.35 -2.51 12.59
C GLU A 36 -4.20 -3.49 12.79
N TYR A 37 -3.21 -3.11 13.59
CA TYR A 37 -2.09 -3.99 13.90
C TYR A 37 -1.53 -3.76 15.31
N LEU A 38 -1.01 -4.83 15.90
CA LEU A 38 -0.32 -4.78 17.19
C LEU A 38 1.15 -4.41 16.98
N THR A 39 1.62 -3.41 17.69
CA THR A 39 3.05 -2.99 17.60
C THR A 39 3.95 -3.72 18.57
N ASP A 40 3.39 -4.26 19.63
CA ASP A 40 4.12 -5.03 20.63
C ASP A 40 3.30 -6.26 21.04
N THR A 41 3.83 -7.44 20.77
CA THR A 41 3.21 -8.71 21.12
C THR A 41 3.80 -9.30 22.41
N LEU A 42 4.84 -8.69 22.98
CA LEU A 42 5.59 -9.21 24.13
C LEU A 42 5.27 -8.45 25.42
N SER A 43 4.97 -7.17 25.35
CA SER A 43 4.53 -6.41 26.52
C SER A 43 3.05 -6.67 26.82
N GLY A 44 2.67 -6.76 28.07
CA GLY A 44 1.29 -6.99 28.49
C GLY A 44 0.32 -5.86 28.09
N GLU A 45 0.81 -4.72 27.64
CA GLU A 45 0.04 -3.62 27.06
C GLU A 45 0.01 -3.72 25.53
N GLN A 46 -0.99 -4.42 25.02
CA GLN A 46 -1.22 -4.53 23.57
C GLN A 46 -1.68 -3.18 23.00
N GLN A 47 -0.76 -2.43 22.41
CA GLN A 47 -1.12 -1.21 21.69
C GLN A 47 -1.50 -1.54 20.24
N ARG A 48 -2.80 -1.39 19.91
CA ARG A 48 -3.25 -1.38 18.52
C ARG A 48 -2.94 -0.04 17.89
N LYS A 49 -2.45 -0.08 16.67
CA LYS A 49 -2.38 1.05 15.76
C LYS A 49 -3.31 0.81 14.59
N GLU A 50 -3.74 1.90 14.01
CA GLU A 50 -4.66 1.91 12.88
C GLU A 50 -4.06 2.66 11.70
N ASP A 51 -4.37 2.21 10.50
CA ASP A 51 -4.10 2.88 9.24
C ASP A 51 -5.31 2.78 8.32
N LEU A 52 -5.42 3.68 7.35
CA LEU A 52 -6.42 3.62 6.30
C LEU A 52 -5.71 3.27 5.00
N LEU A 53 -6.02 2.10 4.45
CA LEU A 53 -5.46 1.66 3.19
C LEU A 53 -6.43 1.91 2.05
N TYR A 54 -5.91 2.41 0.94
CA TYR A 54 -6.62 2.51 -0.31
C TYR A 54 -6.15 1.40 -1.26
N LEU A 55 -7.11 0.71 -1.85
CA LEU A 55 -6.93 -0.26 -2.90
C LEU A 55 -7.57 0.27 -4.18
N GLN A 56 -6.76 0.67 -5.13
CA GLN A 56 -7.14 1.07 -6.47
C GLN A 56 -7.05 -0.14 -7.39
N ILE A 57 -8.16 -0.50 -8.02
CA ILE A 57 -8.25 -1.66 -8.92
C ILE A 57 -8.51 -1.16 -10.33
N GLY A 58 -7.62 -1.48 -11.25
CA GLY A 58 -7.73 -1.23 -12.68
C GLY A 58 -8.13 -2.47 -13.46
N ALA A 59 -8.00 -2.41 -14.78
CA ALA A 59 -8.28 -3.54 -15.66
C ALA A 59 -7.17 -4.59 -15.63
N GLU A 60 -5.92 -4.16 -15.53
CA GLU A 60 -4.73 -5.02 -15.65
C GLU A 60 -4.04 -5.25 -14.31
N CYS A 61 -4.07 -4.27 -13.41
CA CYS A 61 -3.35 -4.32 -12.14
C CYS A 61 -4.08 -3.55 -11.04
N SER A 62 -3.63 -3.75 -9.80
CA SER A 62 -4.10 -2.97 -8.68
C SER A 62 -2.96 -2.40 -7.85
N LYS A 63 -3.29 -1.37 -7.04
CA LYS A 63 -2.35 -0.68 -6.17
C LYS A 63 -2.96 -0.50 -4.78
N CYS A 64 -2.27 -1.00 -3.74
CA CYS A 64 -2.64 -0.81 -2.35
C CYS A 64 -1.59 0.04 -1.63
N TYR A 65 -2.03 1.05 -0.87
CA TYR A 65 -1.15 1.97 -0.17
C TYR A 65 -1.87 2.63 1.01
N SER A 66 -1.10 3.19 1.96
CA SER A 66 -1.65 3.99 3.06
C SER A 66 -2.11 5.36 2.57
N TYR A 67 -3.35 5.70 2.86
CA TYR A 67 -3.90 7.04 2.57
C TYR A 67 -3.12 8.14 3.30
N TYR A 68 -2.78 7.93 4.57
CA TYR A 68 -2.05 8.93 5.35
C TYR A 68 -0.61 9.12 4.86
N THR A 69 0.06 8.05 4.45
CA THR A 69 1.39 8.14 3.83
C THR A 69 1.32 8.88 2.51
N TYR A 70 0.33 8.56 1.67
CA TYR A 70 0.09 9.29 0.41
C TYR A 70 -0.18 10.77 0.63
N GLN A 71 -1.02 11.13 1.61
CA GLN A 71 -1.27 12.55 1.95
C GLN A 71 -0.01 13.25 2.41
N CYS A 72 0.76 12.62 3.31
CA CYS A 72 2.01 13.17 3.82
C CYS A 72 3.01 13.42 2.68
N ASP A 73 3.20 12.45 1.78
CA ASP A 73 4.11 12.55 0.65
C ASP A 73 3.65 13.61 -0.37
N SER A 74 2.35 13.68 -0.64
CA SER A 74 1.76 14.70 -1.51
C SER A 74 1.94 16.11 -0.94
N LEU A 75 1.77 16.27 0.38
CA LEU A 75 2.00 17.51 1.07
C LEU A 75 3.47 17.95 0.93
N MET A 76 4.40 17.06 1.24
CA MET A 76 5.83 17.35 1.18
C MET A 76 6.34 17.61 -0.25
N ALA A 77 5.73 17.00 -1.25
CA ALA A 77 6.05 17.24 -2.65
C ALA A 77 5.46 18.54 -3.21
N SER A 78 4.55 19.20 -2.48
CA SER A 78 3.94 20.45 -2.93
C SER A 78 4.91 21.62 -2.83
N PRO A 79 4.79 22.67 -3.68
CA PRO A 79 5.67 23.85 -3.64
C PRO A 79 5.72 24.58 -2.30
N ASN A 80 4.70 24.42 -1.47
CA ASN A 80 4.60 25.02 -0.13
C ASN A 80 4.63 23.98 1.00
N GLY A 81 5.09 22.78 0.72
CA GLY A 81 5.06 21.65 1.65
C GLY A 81 5.71 21.97 2.99
N ASP A 82 6.91 22.53 2.96
CA ASP A 82 7.64 22.91 4.18
C ASP A 82 6.88 23.92 5.04
N LYS A 83 6.30 24.96 4.40
CA LYS A 83 5.52 25.98 5.12
C LYS A 83 4.25 25.39 5.73
N LEU A 84 3.59 24.50 5.02
CA LEU A 84 2.40 23.81 5.53
C LEU A 84 2.77 22.89 6.69
N TRP A 85 3.86 22.15 6.58
CA TRP A 85 4.39 21.34 7.66
C TRP A 85 4.69 22.16 8.92
N ASP A 86 5.41 23.27 8.76
CA ASP A 86 5.71 24.19 9.85
C ASP A 86 4.46 24.78 10.51
N SER A 87 3.40 25.05 9.71
CA SER A 87 2.14 25.53 10.25
C SER A 87 1.44 24.49 11.13
N PHE A 88 1.39 23.20 10.70
CA PHE A 88 0.85 22.11 11.52
C PHE A 88 1.64 21.95 12.82
N LEU A 89 2.97 22.00 12.74
CA LEU A 89 3.84 21.86 13.89
C LEU A 89 3.64 23.02 14.88
N THR A 90 3.61 24.24 14.37
CA THR A 90 3.41 25.46 15.19
C THR A 90 2.04 25.46 15.88
N GLU A 91 0.98 25.07 15.17
CA GLU A 91 -0.37 24.95 15.72
C GLU A 91 -0.42 23.90 16.84
N ALA A 92 0.17 22.72 16.59
CA ALA A 92 0.18 21.63 17.56
C ALA A 92 0.98 22.00 18.83
N ILE A 93 2.12 22.68 18.69
CA ILE A 93 2.91 23.18 19.81
C ILE A 93 2.14 24.28 20.54
N GLY A 94 1.49 25.20 19.82
CA GLY A 94 0.67 26.26 20.40
C GLY A 94 -0.50 25.73 21.24
N LYS A 95 -1.04 24.54 20.91
CA LYS A 95 -2.01 23.81 21.70
C LYS A 95 -1.41 23.05 22.90
N GLY A 96 -0.09 23.16 23.12
CA GLY A 96 0.62 22.48 24.21
C GLY A 96 0.77 20.97 24.03
N LEU A 97 0.55 20.45 22.82
CA LEU A 97 0.64 19.01 22.54
C LEU A 97 2.10 18.53 22.63
N LYS A 98 2.30 17.34 23.21
CA LYS A 98 3.62 16.74 23.40
C LYS A 98 3.60 15.23 23.10
N GLY A 99 4.75 14.66 22.76
CA GLY A 99 4.94 13.24 22.58
C GLY A 99 3.98 12.65 21.52
N ARG A 100 3.16 11.67 21.93
CA ARG A 100 2.20 11.01 21.03
C ARG A 100 1.12 11.95 20.51
N GLN A 101 0.62 12.88 21.33
CA GLN A 101 -0.41 13.85 20.93
C GLN A 101 0.12 14.77 19.83
N LEU A 102 1.34 15.28 19.98
CA LEU A 102 2.01 16.09 18.96
C LEU A 102 2.17 15.29 17.65
N ARG A 103 2.63 14.04 17.73
CA ARG A 103 2.80 13.18 16.54
C ARG A 103 1.49 12.96 15.81
N ASN A 104 0.39 12.72 16.53
CA ASN A 104 -0.92 12.47 15.93
C ASN A 104 -1.56 13.75 15.34
N ALA A 105 -1.15 14.92 15.78
CA ALA A 105 -1.68 16.22 15.31
C ALA A 105 -1.02 16.71 14.01
N ILE A 106 0.13 16.14 13.64
CA ILE A 106 0.83 16.51 12.41
C ILE A 106 0.73 15.37 11.39
N PRO A 107 0.70 15.67 10.08
CA PRO A 107 0.76 14.64 9.05
C PRO A 107 1.99 13.75 9.23
N HIS A 108 1.82 12.46 9.23
CA HIS A 108 2.93 11.52 9.34
C HIS A 108 2.65 10.24 8.54
N ARG A 109 3.71 9.66 8.01
CA ARG A 109 3.63 8.38 7.31
C ARG A 109 3.24 7.27 8.27
N ARG A 110 2.37 6.36 7.81
CA ARG A 110 2.00 5.13 8.50
C ARG A 110 2.61 3.94 7.79
N MET A 111 1.84 3.08 7.13
CA MET A 111 2.42 2.04 6.28
C MET A 111 3.15 2.69 5.10
N THR A 112 4.47 2.49 4.99
CA THR A 112 5.29 3.08 3.93
C THR A 112 5.32 2.24 2.66
N ALA A 113 4.93 0.97 2.78
CA ALA A 113 4.87 0.07 1.64
C ALA A 113 3.75 0.46 0.67
N THR A 114 4.08 0.56 -0.61
CA THR A 114 3.13 0.58 -1.71
C THR A 114 3.20 -0.75 -2.45
N ILE A 115 2.06 -1.38 -2.67
CA ILE A 115 1.95 -2.74 -3.20
C ILE A 115 1.21 -2.68 -4.54
N TYR A 116 1.86 -3.10 -5.60
CA TYR A 116 1.26 -3.29 -6.92
C TYR A 116 1.03 -4.78 -7.13
N LYS A 117 -0.19 -5.19 -7.46
CA LYS A 117 -0.53 -6.57 -7.80
C LYS A 117 -0.74 -6.69 -9.30
N ASN A 118 -0.22 -7.77 -9.88
CA ASN A 118 -0.17 -8.05 -11.31
C ASN A 118 0.63 -6.98 -12.11
N TYR A 119 1.63 -6.36 -11.47
CA TYR A 119 2.54 -5.43 -12.13
C TYR A 119 3.97 -5.62 -11.60
N PRO A 120 4.89 -6.18 -12.43
CA PRO A 120 4.65 -6.79 -13.76
C PRO A 120 3.65 -7.93 -13.71
N GLN A 121 3.10 -8.33 -14.87
CA GLN A 121 2.12 -9.40 -14.95
C GLN A 121 2.58 -10.68 -14.22
N GLY A 122 1.71 -11.26 -13.40
CA GLY A 122 2.00 -12.45 -12.60
C GLY A 122 2.80 -12.18 -11.32
N LYS A 123 3.08 -10.91 -10.98
CA LYS A 123 3.86 -10.54 -9.80
C LYS A 123 3.15 -9.55 -8.89
N ILE A 124 3.59 -9.55 -7.65
CA ILE A 124 3.33 -8.48 -6.68
C ILE A 124 4.63 -7.72 -6.52
N THR A 125 4.65 -6.44 -6.89
CA THR A 125 5.79 -5.56 -6.64
C THR A 125 5.52 -4.69 -5.42
N VAL A 126 6.45 -4.68 -4.49
CA VAL A 126 6.39 -3.85 -3.29
C VAL A 126 7.51 -2.85 -3.31
N THR A 127 7.16 -1.58 -3.19
CA THR A 127 8.10 -0.52 -2.87
C THR A 127 7.90 -0.10 -1.43
N ASP A 128 8.98 0.04 -0.67
CA ASP A 128 8.92 0.42 0.73
C ASP A 128 10.03 1.40 1.07
N PHE A 129 9.84 2.19 2.12
CA PHE A 129 10.82 3.13 2.63
C PHE A 129 11.15 2.78 4.08
N LEU A 130 12.36 2.27 4.31
CA LEU A 130 12.80 1.84 5.63
C LEU A 130 14.19 2.41 5.91
N LEU A 131 14.39 2.97 7.10
CA LEU A 131 15.69 3.49 7.58
C LEU A 131 16.37 4.47 6.60
N GLY A 132 15.57 5.33 5.93
CA GLY A 132 16.10 6.32 5.00
C GLY A 132 16.39 5.80 3.58
N GLN A 133 16.08 4.54 3.29
CA GLN A 133 16.33 3.91 1.99
C GLN A 133 15.05 3.37 1.37
N TYR A 134 15.00 3.40 0.04
CA TYR A 134 13.93 2.76 -0.72
C TYR A 134 14.31 1.32 -1.06
N TYR A 135 13.37 0.43 -0.84
CA TYR A 135 13.47 -0.98 -1.18
C TYR A 135 12.41 -1.31 -2.22
N LEU A 136 12.78 -2.17 -3.16
CA LEU A 136 11.88 -2.77 -4.12
C LEU A 136 12.11 -4.27 -4.10
N TYR A 137 11.03 -5.04 -3.97
CA TYR A 137 11.09 -6.50 -4.12
C TYR A 137 9.82 -7.02 -4.79
N GLU A 138 9.92 -8.23 -5.31
CA GLU A 138 8.84 -8.89 -6.02
C GLU A 138 8.50 -10.23 -5.36
N ASP A 139 7.21 -10.52 -5.30
CA ASP A 139 6.64 -11.81 -4.92
C ASP A 139 5.85 -12.39 -6.10
N ALA A 140 5.58 -13.70 -6.08
CA ALA A 140 4.65 -14.29 -7.02
C ALA A 140 3.22 -13.84 -6.71
N LEU A 141 2.45 -13.50 -7.75
CA LEU A 141 1.00 -13.30 -7.63
C LEU A 141 0.35 -14.64 -7.25
N ASN A 142 -0.74 -14.61 -6.50
CA ASN A 142 -1.48 -15.81 -6.06
C ASN A 142 -0.63 -16.81 -5.26
N SER A 143 0.29 -16.31 -4.44
CA SER A 143 1.08 -17.14 -3.53
C SER A 143 0.29 -17.62 -2.30
N GLN A 144 -0.98 -17.23 -2.15
CA GLN A 144 -1.88 -17.74 -1.12
C GLN A 144 -2.66 -18.96 -1.65
N GLU A 145 -2.47 -20.10 -1.02
CA GLU A 145 -3.27 -21.30 -1.27
C GLU A 145 -4.51 -21.27 -0.37
N TRP A 146 -5.61 -20.72 -0.90
CA TRP A 146 -6.84 -20.54 -0.16
C TRP A 146 -7.64 -21.86 -0.07
N ASN A 147 -8.05 -22.22 1.13
CA ASN A 147 -9.05 -23.25 1.41
C ASN A 147 -10.39 -22.57 1.69
N MET A 148 -11.36 -22.72 0.77
CA MET A 148 -12.68 -22.13 0.87
C MET A 148 -13.60 -22.99 1.74
N GLU A 149 -14.30 -22.35 2.69
CA GLU A 149 -15.27 -22.98 3.58
C GLU A 149 -16.69 -22.56 3.16
N ASN A 150 -17.34 -23.37 2.33
CA ASN A 150 -18.62 -23.02 1.70
C ASN A 150 -19.79 -22.90 2.68
N ASP A 151 -19.70 -23.56 3.84
CA ASP A 151 -20.78 -23.57 4.83
C ASP A 151 -20.70 -22.41 5.84
N SER A 152 -19.69 -21.54 5.70
CA SER A 152 -19.47 -20.41 6.60
C SER A 152 -19.71 -19.10 5.87
N THR A 153 -20.77 -18.41 6.23
CA THR A 153 -21.10 -17.08 5.66
C THR A 153 -21.26 -16.02 6.74
N LYS A 154 -21.05 -14.76 6.38
CA LYS A 154 -21.42 -13.59 7.19
C LYS A 154 -21.66 -12.37 6.32
N MET A 155 -22.40 -11.40 6.86
CA MET A 155 -22.63 -10.11 6.21
C MET A 155 -21.50 -9.12 6.52
N VAL A 156 -20.93 -8.49 5.50
CA VAL A 156 -19.98 -7.36 5.61
C VAL A 156 -20.43 -6.26 4.68
N LEU A 157 -20.74 -5.08 5.19
CA LEU A 157 -21.26 -3.93 4.43
C LEU A 157 -22.43 -4.26 3.47
N GLY A 158 -23.31 -5.19 3.87
CA GLY A 158 -24.46 -5.59 3.05
C GLY A 158 -24.18 -6.69 2.01
N HIS A 159 -22.94 -7.15 1.90
CA HIS A 159 -22.55 -8.27 1.04
C HIS A 159 -22.47 -9.57 1.84
N GLU A 160 -23.03 -10.65 1.29
CA GLU A 160 -22.85 -11.98 1.86
C GLU A 160 -21.47 -12.51 1.49
N CYS A 161 -20.61 -12.68 2.49
CA CYS A 161 -19.23 -13.11 2.33
C CYS A 161 -19.08 -14.57 2.73
N GLN A 162 -18.33 -15.31 1.92
CA GLN A 162 -17.87 -16.66 2.24
C GLN A 162 -16.52 -16.62 2.93
N LYS A 163 -16.24 -17.65 3.72
CA LYS A 163 -15.00 -17.79 4.47
C LYS A 163 -13.96 -18.57 3.65
N ALA A 164 -12.71 -18.10 3.73
CA ALA A 164 -11.54 -18.84 3.24
C ALA A 164 -10.41 -18.74 4.25
N THR A 165 -9.55 -19.77 4.29
CA THR A 165 -8.36 -19.79 5.14
C THR A 165 -7.11 -20.11 4.33
N CYS A 166 -5.95 -19.60 4.72
CA CYS A 166 -4.67 -19.98 4.14
C CYS A 166 -3.53 -19.85 5.15
N CYS A 167 -2.41 -20.52 4.83
CA CYS A 167 -1.14 -20.26 5.48
C CYS A 167 -0.30 -19.37 4.57
N PHE A 168 0.02 -18.17 5.02
CA PHE A 168 0.81 -17.22 4.25
C PHE A 168 1.81 -16.48 5.12
N ARG A 169 3.08 -16.47 4.73
CA ARG A 169 4.18 -15.81 5.45
C ARG A 169 4.25 -16.16 6.93
N GLY A 170 4.14 -17.47 7.23
CA GLY A 170 4.26 -18.01 8.59
C GLY A 170 3.05 -17.75 9.49
N ARG A 171 1.93 -17.26 8.95
CA ARG A 171 0.70 -17.01 9.69
C ARG A 171 -0.47 -17.75 9.07
N GLN A 172 -1.44 -18.13 9.92
CA GLN A 172 -2.75 -18.59 9.47
C GLN A 172 -3.66 -17.38 9.31
N TRP A 173 -4.24 -17.24 8.13
CA TRP A 173 -5.14 -16.16 7.78
C TRP A 173 -6.56 -16.67 7.57
N THR A 174 -7.52 -15.86 7.96
CA THR A 174 -8.94 -16.03 7.64
C THR A 174 -9.38 -14.83 6.83
N ALA A 175 -9.98 -15.07 5.67
CA ALA A 175 -10.55 -14.06 4.81
C ALA A 175 -12.06 -14.29 4.66
N TRP A 176 -12.80 -13.19 4.51
CA TRP A 176 -14.20 -13.15 4.11
C TRP A 176 -14.31 -12.39 2.82
N PHE A 177 -14.80 -13.03 1.78
CA PHE A 177 -14.86 -12.49 0.42
C PHE A 177 -16.26 -12.53 -0.17
N ALA A 178 -16.61 -11.50 -0.93
CA ALA A 178 -17.93 -11.27 -1.50
C ALA A 178 -18.00 -11.78 -2.94
N LEU A 179 -18.80 -12.79 -3.23
CA LEU A 179 -18.98 -13.35 -4.58
C LEU A 179 -19.75 -12.42 -5.52
N ASP A 180 -20.63 -11.59 -4.99
CA ASP A 180 -21.38 -10.58 -5.73
C ASP A 180 -20.51 -9.38 -6.18
N VAL A 181 -19.28 -9.30 -5.67
CA VAL A 181 -18.23 -8.40 -6.17
C VAL A 181 -17.12 -9.25 -6.81
N PRO A 182 -17.24 -9.64 -8.09
CA PRO A 182 -16.37 -10.64 -8.73
C PRO A 182 -14.99 -10.06 -9.11
N VAL A 183 -14.27 -9.58 -8.11
CA VAL A 183 -12.93 -9.00 -8.24
C VAL A 183 -11.98 -9.80 -7.36
N SER A 184 -11.02 -10.49 -7.98
CA SER A 184 -10.05 -11.37 -7.27
C SER A 184 -8.95 -10.56 -6.60
N ASP A 185 -9.31 -9.66 -5.70
CA ASP A 185 -8.39 -8.73 -5.05
C ASP A 185 -8.74 -8.50 -3.57
N GLY A 186 -7.87 -7.77 -2.84
CA GLY A 186 -8.04 -7.46 -1.43
C GLY A 186 -6.96 -6.51 -0.90
N PRO A 187 -6.99 -6.21 0.41
CA PRO A 187 -6.01 -5.31 1.02
C PRO A 187 -4.61 -5.94 1.06
N TRP A 188 -3.60 -5.10 1.16
CA TRP A 188 -2.19 -5.49 1.24
C TRP A 188 -1.81 -6.41 0.07
N LYS A 189 -1.29 -7.60 0.33
CA LYS A 189 -0.88 -8.60 -0.68
C LYS A 189 -1.93 -9.67 -0.95
N PHE A 190 -3.08 -9.61 -0.30
CA PHE A 190 -4.11 -10.63 -0.43
C PHE A 190 -4.84 -10.51 -1.76
N CYS A 191 -4.97 -11.66 -2.46
CA CYS A 191 -5.68 -11.83 -3.73
C CYS A 191 -5.96 -13.31 -3.97
N GLY A 192 -6.56 -13.66 -5.11
CA GLY A 192 -6.71 -15.05 -5.55
C GLY A 192 -8.00 -15.75 -5.12
N LEU A 193 -8.91 -15.06 -4.39
CA LEU A 193 -10.27 -15.54 -4.13
C LEU A 193 -11.22 -15.13 -5.27
N PRO A 194 -12.33 -15.85 -5.51
CA PRO A 194 -13.24 -15.55 -6.63
C PRO A 194 -14.10 -14.30 -6.42
N GLY A 195 -13.86 -13.53 -5.37
CA GLY A 195 -14.54 -12.27 -5.04
C GLY A 195 -13.66 -11.36 -4.22
N LEU A 196 -14.10 -10.10 -4.05
CA LEU A 196 -13.37 -9.08 -3.29
C LEU A 196 -13.25 -9.51 -1.82
N ILE A 197 -12.03 -9.47 -1.29
CA ILE A 197 -11.79 -9.74 0.13
C ILE A 197 -12.26 -8.53 0.93
N MET A 198 -13.37 -8.71 1.65
CA MET A 198 -13.99 -7.65 2.46
C MET A 198 -13.34 -7.54 3.84
N GLU A 199 -12.88 -8.67 4.38
CA GLU A 199 -12.21 -8.71 5.68
C GLU A 199 -11.16 -9.81 5.67
N VAL A 200 -9.99 -9.55 6.24
CA VAL A 200 -8.94 -10.55 6.42
C VAL A 200 -8.14 -10.29 7.69
N TYR A 201 -7.83 -11.34 8.44
CA TYR A 201 -7.08 -11.26 9.68
C TYR A 201 -6.28 -12.54 9.95
N ASP A 202 -5.20 -12.41 10.70
CA ASP A 202 -4.46 -13.57 11.18
C ASP A 202 -5.13 -14.19 12.42
N ARG A 203 -4.80 -15.44 12.72
CA ARG A 203 -5.40 -16.23 13.82
C ARG A 203 -5.42 -15.49 15.17
N GLY A 204 -4.40 -14.68 15.45
CA GLY A 204 -4.29 -13.90 16.69
C GLY A 204 -4.89 -12.51 16.59
N LYS A 205 -5.48 -12.13 15.45
CA LYS A 205 -5.90 -10.76 15.15
C LYS A 205 -4.84 -9.71 15.46
N GLN A 206 -3.56 -10.10 15.29
CA GLN A 206 -2.45 -9.15 15.38
C GLN A 206 -2.43 -8.21 14.18
N TYR A 207 -2.92 -8.69 13.05
CA TYR A 207 -3.17 -7.94 11.82
C TYR A 207 -4.62 -8.15 11.41
N TYR A 208 -5.32 -7.07 11.22
CA TYR A 208 -6.74 -7.07 10.87
C TYR A 208 -7.01 -6.01 9.81
N PHE A 209 -7.66 -6.40 8.72
CA PHE A 209 -8.07 -5.53 7.63
C PHE A 209 -9.58 -5.70 7.43
N CYS A 210 -10.30 -4.61 7.38
CA CYS A 210 -11.74 -4.61 7.10
C CYS A 210 -12.08 -3.47 6.15
N ILE A 211 -12.88 -3.77 5.13
CA ILE A 211 -13.39 -2.75 4.22
C ILE A 211 -14.27 -1.75 4.98
N ASN A 212 -14.22 -0.47 4.55
CA ASN A 212 -14.86 0.64 5.25
C ASN A 212 -15.68 1.47 4.24
#